data_d0ac7836e5ed9e68409c757d4755b8e7
#
_entry.id   d0ac7836e5ed9e68409c757d4755b8e7
#
_cell.length_a   1.000
_cell.length_b   1.000
_cell.length_c   1.000
_cell.angle_alpha   90.00
_cell.angle_beta   90.00
_cell.angle_gamma   90.00
#
_symmetry.space_group_name_H-M   'P 1'
#
loop_
_entity.id
_entity.type
_entity.pdbx_description
1 polymer ?
#
loop_
_entity_poly.entity_id
_entity_poly.type
_entity_poly.pdbx_seq_one_letter_code
_entity_poly.pdbx_strand_id
1 'polypeptide(L)'
;SFRFLELLGDFKDSEGMDEMLPPREQKLLIEQCYIELKKFIDTLPEFYKILVTSDSERFLAKASTLPRTYIIPGKVIHIRYKTTDTSAYMKTFLDMFLLSGAESLVLFKTGKMYNSGFPRLASQIGNKPFKIHEF
;
A
#
# COMPACT_ATOMS: atom_id res chain seq x y z
N SER A 1 1.74 -3.28 3.38
CA SER A 1 0.99 -2.84 2.20
C SER A 1 -0.38 -2.32 2.60
N PHE A 2 -0.87 -1.27 1.92
CA PHE A 2 -2.19 -0.65 2.14
C PHE A 2 -2.88 -0.51 0.79
N ARG A 3 -4.18 -0.79 0.71
CA ARG A 3 -4.94 -0.70 -0.53
C ARG A 3 -6.27 0.01 -0.30
N PHE A 4 -6.37 1.24 -0.79
CA PHE A 4 -7.52 2.12 -0.61
C PHE A 4 -8.48 2.10 -1.81
N LEU A 5 -7.97 1.79 -3.01
CA LEU A 5 -8.70 1.95 -4.27
C LEU A 5 -9.23 3.38 -4.40
N GLU A 6 -10.51 3.51 -4.60
CA GLU A 6 -11.17 4.80 -4.85
C GLU A 6 -11.48 5.59 -3.57
N LEU A 7 -11.38 4.95 -2.38
CA LEU A 7 -11.76 5.57 -1.10
C LEU A 7 -11.12 6.94 -0.87
N LEU A 8 -9.87 7.13 -1.31
CA LEU A 8 -9.14 8.38 -1.12
C LEU A 8 -9.17 9.32 -2.33
N GLY A 9 -9.65 8.86 -3.49
CA GLY A 9 -9.78 9.65 -4.71
C GLY A 9 -8.48 10.01 -5.43
N ASP A 10 -7.34 9.49 -4.99
CA ASP A 10 -6.03 9.67 -5.63
C ASP A 10 -5.61 8.48 -6.50
N PHE A 11 -6.37 7.39 -6.45
CA PHE A 11 -6.25 6.28 -7.37
C PHE A 11 -7.51 6.19 -8.23
N LYS A 12 -7.38 6.36 -9.53
CA LYS A 12 -8.50 6.27 -10.48
C LYS A 12 -8.46 4.93 -11.19
N ASP A 13 -9.25 3.99 -10.75
CA ASP A 13 -9.68 2.88 -11.59
C ASP A 13 -11.01 3.30 -12.24
N SER A 14 -11.15 3.14 -13.53
CA SER A 14 -12.15 3.82 -14.37
C SER A 14 -13.60 3.38 -14.17
N GLU A 15 -13.92 2.54 -13.19
CA GLU A 15 -15.23 1.90 -13.08
C GLU A 15 -16.00 2.11 -11.75
N GLY A 16 -15.64 3.04 -10.89
CA GLY A 16 -16.34 3.13 -9.60
C GLY A 16 -16.09 4.38 -8.77
N MET A 17 -16.51 5.55 -9.25
CA MET A 17 -16.44 6.78 -8.43
C MET A 17 -17.42 6.79 -7.23
N ASP A 18 -18.27 5.77 -7.09
CA ASP A 18 -19.36 5.76 -6.10
C ASP A 18 -18.90 5.43 -4.67
N GLU A 19 -17.65 5.00 -4.47
CA GLU A 19 -17.14 4.62 -3.15
C GLU A 19 -16.18 5.64 -2.50
N MET A 20 -15.96 6.78 -3.14
CA MET A 20 -15.06 7.81 -2.58
C MET A 20 -15.61 8.38 -1.27
N LEU A 21 -14.79 8.35 -0.24
CA LEU A 21 -15.15 8.90 1.06
C LEU A 21 -15.20 10.44 1.03
N PRO A 22 -16.05 11.06 1.87
CA PRO A 22 -16.00 12.51 2.08
C PRO A 22 -14.59 12.96 2.53
N PRO A 23 -14.16 14.20 2.19
CA PRO A 23 -12.79 14.66 2.48
C PRO A 23 -12.36 14.55 3.95
N ARG A 24 -13.30 14.73 4.88
CA ARG A 24 -13.04 14.56 6.32
C ARG A 24 -12.73 13.10 6.66
N GLU A 25 -13.51 12.17 6.11
CA GLU A 25 -13.33 10.72 6.35
C GLU A 25 -12.04 10.20 5.69
N GLN A 26 -11.68 10.72 4.51
CA GLN A 26 -10.40 10.42 3.85
C GLN A 26 -9.21 10.77 4.77
N LYS A 27 -9.24 11.97 5.37
CA LYS A 27 -8.19 12.40 6.31
C LYS A 27 -8.13 11.50 7.54
N LEU A 28 -9.27 11.14 8.10
CA LEU A 28 -9.36 10.25 9.26
C LEU A 28 -8.81 8.86 8.93
N LEU A 29 -9.15 8.30 7.77
CA LEU A 29 -8.66 7.00 7.34
C LEU A 29 -7.15 6.99 7.16
N ILE A 30 -6.59 8.01 6.50
CA ILE A 30 -5.14 8.18 6.34
C ILE A 30 -4.46 8.25 7.73
N GLU A 31 -5.04 9.02 8.66
CA GLU A 31 -4.49 9.16 10.02
C GLU A 31 -4.52 7.84 10.78
N GLN A 32 -5.63 7.11 10.74
CA GLN A 32 -5.76 5.80 11.37
C GLN A 32 -4.72 4.81 10.83
N CYS A 33 -4.59 4.71 9.51
CA CYS A 33 -3.60 3.86 8.87
C CYS A 33 -2.15 4.24 9.24
N TYR A 34 -1.86 5.54 9.34
CA TYR A 34 -0.55 6.04 9.75
C TYR A 34 -0.22 5.68 11.20
N ILE A 35 -1.17 5.89 12.12
CA ILE A 35 -1.00 5.55 13.54
C ILE A 35 -0.77 4.05 13.69
N GLU A 36 -1.53 3.24 12.98
CA GLU A 36 -1.41 1.78 13.06
C GLU A 36 -0.10 1.27 12.45
N LEU A 37 0.32 1.85 11.33
CA LEU A 37 1.65 1.56 10.78
C LEU A 37 2.77 1.92 11.76
N LYS A 38 2.67 3.10 12.41
CA LYS A 38 3.64 3.53 13.43
C LYS A 38 3.71 2.55 14.60
N LYS A 39 2.57 2.18 15.18
CA LYS A 39 2.51 1.17 16.25
C LYS A 39 3.19 -0.13 15.83
N PHE A 40 2.88 -0.61 14.63
CA PHE A 40 3.48 -1.83 14.09
C PHE A 40 5.01 -1.70 13.97
N ILE A 41 5.52 -0.60 13.44
CA ILE A 41 6.96 -0.33 13.33
C ILE A 41 7.62 -0.34 14.71
N ASP A 42 6.96 0.25 15.72
CA ASP A 42 7.48 0.34 17.09
C ASP A 42 7.58 -1.05 17.77
N THR A 43 6.85 -2.07 17.26
CA THR A 43 6.98 -3.47 17.74
C THR A 43 8.14 -4.24 17.11
N LEU A 44 8.73 -3.72 16.03
CA LEU A 44 9.77 -4.42 15.30
C LEU A 44 11.17 -4.03 15.78
N PRO A 45 12.12 -4.97 15.79
CA PRO A 45 13.52 -4.66 16.07
C PRO A 45 14.04 -3.50 15.19
N GLU A 46 14.94 -2.67 15.72
CA GLU A 46 15.39 -1.44 15.06
C GLU A 46 16.12 -1.66 13.72
N PHE A 47 16.72 -2.82 13.54
CA PHE A 47 17.45 -3.15 12.30
C PHE A 47 16.54 -3.45 11.11
N TYR A 48 15.22 -3.65 11.31
CA TYR A 48 14.30 -3.87 10.21
C TYR A 48 14.07 -2.60 9.39
N LYS A 49 14.13 -2.77 8.06
CA LYS A 49 13.72 -1.78 7.07
C LYS A 49 12.31 -2.12 6.58
N ILE A 50 11.46 -1.13 6.49
CA ILE A 50 10.04 -1.30 6.23
C ILE A 50 9.71 -0.75 4.84
N LEU A 51 9.49 -1.64 3.88
CA LEU A 51 8.95 -1.23 2.57
C LEU A 51 7.45 -0.98 2.70
N VAL A 52 7.03 0.25 2.46
CA VAL A 52 5.61 0.63 2.45
C VAL A 52 5.14 0.75 1.01
N THR A 53 4.11 -0.01 0.67
CA THR A 53 3.44 0.06 -0.64
C THR A 53 1.97 0.43 -0.48
N SER A 54 1.47 1.28 -1.36
CA SER A 54 0.07 1.70 -1.40
C SER A 54 -0.28 2.24 -2.78
N ASP A 55 -1.57 2.29 -3.07
CA ASP A 55 -2.15 2.96 -4.23
C ASP A 55 -2.51 4.43 -3.97
N SER A 56 -2.32 4.92 -2.75
CA SER A 56 -2.52 6.32 -2.38
C SER A 56 -1.19 7.06 -2.23
N GLU A 57 -0.97 8.06 -3.08
CA GLU A 57 0.20 8.94 -3.01
C GLU A 57 0.18 9.78 -1.71
N ARG A 58 -1.02 10.23 -1.29
CA ARG A 58 -1.18 11.01 -0.05
C ARG A 58 -0.81 10.19 1.19
N PHE A 59 -1.22 8.92 1.23
CA PHE A 59 -0.83 8.04 2.32
C PHE A 59 0.67 7.76 2.30
N LEU A 60 1.24 7.47 1.11
CA LEU A 60 2.69 7.22 0.98
C LEU A 60 3.52 8.43 1.41
N ALA A 61 3.12 9.64 1.00
CA ALA A 61 3.79 10.87 1.45
C ALA A 61 3.79 11.00 2.97
N LYS A 62 2.67 10.67 3.63
CA LYS A 62 2.60 10.67 5.09
C LYS A 62 3.44 9.54 5.70
N ALA A 63 3.34 8.33 5.19
CA ALA A 63 4.10 7.18 5.70
C ALA A 63 5.61 7.37 5.60
N SER A 64 6.10 8.11 4.58
CA SER A 64 7.53 8.41 4.41
C SER A 64 8.15 9.21 5.56
N THR A 65 7.35 9.85 6.40
CA THR A 65 7.84 10.58 7.58
C THR A 65 8.19 9.67 8.76
N LEU A 66 7.78 8.39 8.71
CA LEU A 66 8.12 7.43 9.76
C LEU A 66 9.56 6.93 9.62
N PRO A 67 10.25 6.66 10.74
CA PRO A 67 11.60 6.15 10.70
C PRO A 67 11.65 4.75 10.07
N ARG A 68 12.74 4.45 9.38
CA ARG A 68 13.01 3.13 8.77
C ARG A 68 12.05 2.73 7.65
N THR A 69 11.15 3.64 7.21
CA THR A 69 10.26 3.38 6.07
C THR A 69 10.94 3.72 4.74
N TYR A 70 10.67 2.88 3.75
CA TYR A 70 11.14 3.03 2.38
C TYR A 70 9.94 2.96 1.45
N ILE A 71 9.91 3.87 0.50
CA ILE A 71 8.85 3.97 -0.51
C ILE A 71 9.55 4.09 -1.86
N ILE A 72 9.20 3.23 -2.79
CA ILE A 72 9.69 3.33 -4.16
C ILE A 72 8.96 4.50 -4.84
N PRO A 73 9.70 5.47 -5.39
CA PRO A 73 9.09 6.59 -6.09
C PRO A 73 8.33 6.13 -7.35
N GLY A 74 7.36 6.92 -7.77
CA GLY A 74 6.55 6.67 -8.95
C GLY A 74 5.08 6.48 -8.63
N LYS A 75 4.24 6.60 -9.65
CA LYS A 75 2.80 6.46 -9.53
C LYS A 75 2.39 5.00 -9.65
N VAL A 76 1.54 4.54 -8.75
CA VAL A 76 0.94 3.21 -8.85
C VAL A 76 -0.20 3.25 -9.86
N ILE A 77 -0.16 2.34 -10.82
CA ILE A 77 -1.27 2.10 -11.74
C ILE A 77 -1.72 0.64 -11.64
N HIS A 78 -3.00 0.41 -11.89
CA HIS A 78 -3.52 -0.94 -11.95
C HIS A 78 -3.02 -1.66 -13.21
N ILE A 79 -2.60 -2.93 -13.10
CA ILE A 79 -2.09 -3.73 -14.23
C ILE A 79 -3.13 -3.86 -15.37
N ARG A 80 -4.42 -3.72 -15.04
CA ARG A 80 -5.51 -3.72 -16.05
C ARG A 80 -5.59 -2.41 -16.85
N TYR A 81 -4.94 -1.35 -16.40
CA TYR A 81 -4.98 -0.07 -17.08
C TYR A 81 -4.18 -0.17 -18.38
N LYS A 82 -4.89 -0.07 -19.51
CA LYS A 82 -4.23 -0.10 -20.82
C LYS A 82 -3.52 1.22 -21.05
N THR A 83 -2.20 1.22 -20.96
CA THR A 83 -1.36 2.36 -21.35
C THR A 83 -0.29 1.87 -22.32
N THR A 84 0.09 2.74 -23.24
CA THR A 84 1.22 2.53 -24.15
C THR A 84 2.55 2.88 -23.48
N ASP A 85 2.50 3.58 -22.34
CA ASP A 85 3.68 3.92 -21.56
C ASP A 85 4.06 2.77 -20.61
N THR A 86 5.05 1.99 -21.01
CA THR A 86 5.57 0.87 -20.22
C THR A 86 6.23 1.33 -18.91
N SER A 87 6.70 2.59 -18.84
CA SER A 87 7.30 3.14 -17.62
C SER A 87 6.27 3.29 -16.50
N ALA A 88 5.00 3.46 -16.84
CA ALA A 88 3.90 3.56 -15.89
C ALA A 88 3.72 2.28 -15.04
N TYR A 89 4.10 1.11 -15.58
CA TYR A 89 4.05 -0.15 -14.82
C TYR A 89 5.29 -0.39 -13.95
N MET A 90 6.37 0.34 -14.18
CA MET A 90 7.67 0.09 -13.52
C MET A 90 7.54 0.09 -12.00
N LYS A 91 6.87 1.10 -11.44
CA LYS A 91 6.63 1.20 -10.00
C LYS A 91 5.91 -0.05 -9.45
N THR A 92 4.87 -0.51 -10.14
CA THR A 92 4.08 -1.68 -9.74
C THR A 92 4.92 -2.95 -9.74
N PHE A 93 5.75 -3.15 -10.77
CA PHE A 93 6.66 -4.31 -10.82
C PHE A 93 7.77 -4.23 -9.77
N LEU A 94 8.37 -3.06 -9.56
CA LEU A 94 9.39 -2.88 -8.52
C LEU A 94 8.82 -3.16 -7.13
N ASP A 95 7.62 -2.67 -6.82
CA ASP A 95 6.95 -2.98 -5.57
C ASP A 95 6.73 -4.49 -5.41
N MET A 96 6.28 -5.18 -6.47
CA MET A 96 6.08 -6.64 -6.45
C MET A 96 7.39 -7.40 -6.18
N PHE A 97 8.48 -7.06 -6.89
CA PHE A 97 9.77 -7.71 -6.72
C PHE A 97 10.35 -7.49 -5.32
N LEU A 98 10.31 -6.25 -4.83
CA LEU A 98 10.84 -5.94 -3.51
C LEU A 98 10.01 -6.59 -2.39
N LEU A 99 8.69 -6.61 -2.54
CA LEU A 99 7.82 -7.33 -1.61
C LEU A 99 8.13 -8.84 -1.62
N SER A 100 8.35 -9.45 -2.78
CA SER A 100 8.66 -10.89 -2.87
C SER A 100 10.00 -11.24 -2.21
N GLY A 101 10.93 -10.30 -2.13
CA GLY A 101 12.21 -10.44 -1.43
C GLY A 101 12.16 -10.14 0.08
N ALA A 102 11.05 -9.63 0.60
CA ALA A 102 10.93 -9.28 2.02
C ALA A 102 10.90 -10.53 2.93
N GLU A 103 11.31 -10.40 4.19
CA GLU A 103 11.25 -11.51 5.16
C GLU A 103 9.81 -11.92 5.48
N SER A 104 8.92 -10.95 5.57
CA SER A 104 7.48 -11.18 5.77
C SER A 104 6.65 -10.04 5.19
N LEU A 105 5.40 -10.33 4.85
CA LEU A 105 4.50 -9.36 4.25
C LEU A 105 3.25 -9.19 5.12
N VAL A 106 2.81 -7.93 5.23
CA VAL A 106 1.61 -7.57 5.98
C VAL A 106 0.70 -6.71 5.11
N LEU A 107 -0.55 -7.12 4.97
CA LEU A 107 -1.62 -6.28 4.45
C LEU A 107 -2.34 -5.63 5.62
N PHE A 108 -2.31 -4.31 5.69
CA PHE A 108 -3.11 -3.54 6.66
C PHE A 108 -4.47 -3.23 6.06
N LYS A 109 -5.51 -3.46 6.85
CA LYS A 109 -6.88 -3.28 6.40
C LYS A 109 -7.78 -2.80 7.54
N THR A 110 -8.63 -1.83 7.26
CA THR A 110 -9.71 -1.42 8.15
C THR A 110 -10.93 -1.00 7.34
N GLY A 111 -12.12 -1.19 7.90
CA GLY A 111 -13.38 -0.79 7.29
C GLY A 111 -13.55 -1.27 5.85
N LYS A 112 -13.77 -0.32 4.93
CA LYS A 112 -14.00 -0.58 3.50
C LYS A 112 -12.71 -0.80 2.68
N MET A 113 -11.53 -0.76 3.29
CA MET A 113 -10.28 -0.97 2.54
C MET A 113 -10.25 -2.31 1.84
N TYR A 114 -9.67 -2.33 0.65
CA TYR A 114 -9.67 -3.50 -0.22
C TYR A 114 -8.75 -4.63 0.29
N ASN A 115 -9.26 -5.86 0.27
CA ASN A 115 -8.48 -7.06 0.57
C ASN A 115 -7.61 -7.44 -0.63
N SER A 116 -6.50 -6.74 -0.79
CA SER A 116 -5.63 -6.84 -1.95
C SER A 116 -4.94 -8.20 -2.08
N GLY A 117 -5.02 -8.79 -3.26
CA GLY A 117 -4.22 -9.95 -3.64
C GLY A 117 -2.74 -9.63 -3.93
N PHE A 118 -2.38 -8.36 -4.10
CA PHE A 118 -1.03 -7.93 -4.50
C PHE A 118 0.06 -8.38 -3.52
N PRO A 119 0.01 -8.07 -2.21
CA PRO A 119 1.03 -8.56 -1.28
C PRO A 119 0.94 -10.07 -1.06
N ARG A 120 -0.23 -10.69 -1.22
CA ARG A 120 -0.39 -12.15 -1.16
C ARG A 120 0.34 -12.82 -2.31
N LEU A 121 0.18 -12.30 -3.55
CA LEU A 121 0.90 -12.81 -4.71
C LEU A 121 2.41 -12.66 -4.54
N ALA A 122 2.87 -11.51 -4.05
CA ALA A 122 4.29 -11.30 -3.76
C ALA A 122 4.83 -12.32 -2.74
N SER A 123 4.05 -12.64 -1.70
CA SER A 123 4.42 -13.64 -0.71
C SER A 123 4.55 -15.05 -1.31
N GLN A 124 3.65 -15.40 -2.23
CA GLN A 124 3.70 -16.69 -2.95
C GLN A 124 4.93 -16.77 -3.87
N ILE A 125 5.22 -15.71 -4.63
CA ILE A 125 6.41 -15.64 -5.50
C ILE A 125 7.69 -15.82 -4.67
N GLY A 126 7.80 -15.13 -3.54
CA GLY A 126 8.97 -15.15 -2.68
C GLY A 126 9.01 -16.31 -1.68
N ASN A 127 7.96 -17.12 -1.60
CA ASN A 127 7.75 -18.11 -0.54
C ASN A 127 7.95 -17.52 0.86
N LYS A 128 7.23 -16.42 1.15
CA LYS A 128 7.38 -15.63 2.37
C LYS A 128 6.10 -15.66 3.23
N PRO A 129 6.22 -15.54 4.56
CA PRO A 129 5.07 -15.40 5.43
C PRO A 129 4.21 -14.19 5.05
N PHE A 130 2.89 -14.37 5.06
CA PHE A 130 1.91 -13.32 4.80
C PHE A 130 0.85 -13.30 5.88
N LYS A 131 0.50 -12.11 6.34
CA LYS A 131 -0.63 -11.93 7.27
C LYS A 131 -1.46 -10.70 6.91
N ILE A 132 -2.72 -10.72 7.31
CA ILE A 132 -3.59 -9.55 7.29
C ILE A 132 -3.62 -8.98 8.71
N HIS A 133 -3.40 -7.69 8.84
CA HIS A 133 -3.52 -6.94 10.08
C HIS A 133 -4.78 -6.07 9.97
N GLU A 134 -5.85 -6.50 10.64
CA GLU A 134 -7.12 -5.76 10.71
C GLU A 134 -7.16 -4.91 11.98
N PHE A 135 -7.66 -3.66 11.89
CA PHE A 135 -7.68 -2.69 12.98
C PHE A 135 -8.86 -1.72 12.89
#